data_5187b6655dedb808b9a5ea50d2eac5d8
#
_entry.id   5187b6655dedb808b9a5ea50d2eac5d8
#
_cell.length_a   1.000
_cell.length_b   1.000
_cell.length_c   1.000
_cell.angle_alpha   90.00
_cell.angle_beta   90.00
_cell.angle_gamma   90.00
#
_symmetry.space_group_name_H-M   'P 1'
#
loop_
_entity.id
_entity.type
_entity.pdbx_description
1 polymer ?
#
loop_
_entity_poly.entity_id
_entity_poly.type
_entity_poly.pdbx_seq_one_letter_code
_entity_poly.pdbx_strand_id
1 'polypeptide(L)'
;MQKTRKYKYYDIMMAAFVTVLLCSNLIGVHKVSSVNLPFYGEYIFGAGVLFFPISYLFGDILTEVYGYARSRKVIWVGFGALIFASLMAFVVTSLPLPESGSLESMRGNLEKQKAIAMIFGQVPRIVLASLLAFWIGEFVNSFVLAKLKLWSAGKFLWVRTISSTVLGEIADSLVFYPIAFYGTWSNEQLISVMIGNYFIKVLWEVLATPFTYLIVGFLKKAENEDYYDKDTDFNPFSLET
;
A
#
# COMPACT_ATOMS: atom_id res chain seq x y z
N MET A 1 -14.89 -33.08 0.74
CA MET A 1 -14.90 -31.75 1.40
C MET A 1 -13.51 -31.53 2.01
N GLN A 2 -12.66 -30.71 1.37
CA GLN A 2 -11.41 -30.27 2.02
C GLN A 2 -11.82 -29.47 3.26
N LYS A 3 -11.34 -29.92 4.43
CA LYS A 3 -11.48 -29.11 5.67
C LYS A 3 -10.76 -27.79 5.42
N THR A 4 -11.49 -26.68 5.39
CA THR A 4 -10.91 -25.35 5.36
C THR A 4 -9.99 -25.20 6.59
N ARG A 5 -8.69 -25.12 6.35
CA ARG A 5 -7.70 -24.96 7.43
C ARG A 5 -7.91 -23.60 8.09
N LYS A 6 -8.08 -23.60 9.40
CA LYS A 6 -8.17 -22.35 10.19
C LYS A 6 -6.75 -21.89 10.54
N TYR A 7 -6.43 -20.67 10.17
CA TYR A 7 -5.18 -19.99 10.52
C TYR A 7 -5.40 -19.13 11.77
N LYS A 8 -4.40 -19.08 12.64
CA LYS A 8 -4.49 -18.36 13.92
C LYS A 8 -4.25 -16.85 13.75
N TYR A 9 -3.34 -16.47 12.87
CA TYR A 9 -2.87 -15.09 12.72
C TYR A 9 -3.29 -14.44 11.40
N TYR A 10 -3.88 -15.18 10.46
CA TYR A 10 -4.23 -14.65 9.14
C TYR A 10 -5.15 -13.42 9.21
N ASP A 11 -6.20 -13.47 10.04
CA ASP A 11 -7.14 -12.36 10.19
C ASP A 11 -6.48 -11.13 10.82
N ILE A 12 -5.55 -11.34 11.77
CA ILE A 12 -4.78 -10.27 12.38
C ILE A 12 -3.84 -9.63 11.35
N MET A 13 -3.18 -10.44 10.52
CA MET A 13 -2.30 -9.95 9.45
C MET A 13 -3.08 -9.16 8.40
N MET A 14 -4.28 -9.64 8.02
CA MET A 14 -5.17 -8.93 7.12
C MET A 14 -5.62 -7.59 7.72
N ALA A 15 -6.05 -7.56 8.98
CA ALA A 15 -6.44 -6.34 9.66
C ALA A 15 -5.28 -5.34 9.76
N ALA A 16 -4.08 -5.81 10.09
CA ALA A 16 -2.88 -4.98 10.16
C ALA A 16 -2.52 -4.39 8.78
N PHE A 17 -2.54 -5.20 7.73
CA PHE A 17 -2.33 -4.74 6.34
C PHE A 17 -3.31 -3.62 5.97
N VAL A 18 -4.62 -3.85 6.15
CA VAL A 18 -5.66 -2.87 5.82
C VAL A 18 -5.51 -1.59 6.64
N THR A 19 -5.17 -1.71 7.92
CA THR A 19 -4.96 -0.56 8.79
C THR A 19 -3.77 0.29 8.32
N VAL A 20 -2.63 -0.34 8.04
CA VAL A 20 -1.44 0.35 7.54
C VAL A 20 -1.74 1.01 6.20
N LEU A 21 -2.42 0.30 5.30
CA LEU A 21 -2.81 0.80 3.99
C LEU A 21 -3.70 2.05 4.09
N LEU A 22 -4.72 2.03 4.94
CA LEU A 22 -5.59 3.17 5.18
C LEU A 22 -4.83 4.35 5.80
N CYS A 23 -4.00 4.10 6.82
CA CYS A 23 -3.20 5.14 7.46
C CYS A 23 -2.21 5.78 6.48
N SER A 24 -1.55 4.99 5.64
CA SER A 24 -0.61 5.48 4.63
C SER A 24 -1.29 6.43 3.64
N ASN A 25 -2.49 6.07 3.18
CA ASN A 25 -3.23 6.85 2.19
C ASN A 25 -3.97 8.05 2.79
N LEU A 26 -4.53 7.94 4.01
CA LEU A 26 -5.34 9.01 4.61
C LEU A 26 -4.53 10.01 5.44
N ILE A 27 -3.37 9.62 5.95
CA ILE A 27 -2.57 10.47 6.84
C ILE A 27 -1.22 10.79 6.19
N GLY A 28 -0.51 9.79 5.70
CA GLY A 28 0.88 9.92 5.26
C GLY A 28 1.07 10.86 4.08
N VAL A 29 0.11 10.94 3.17
CA VAL A 29 0.23 11.75 1.94
C VAL A 29 0.12 13.27 2.18
N HIS A 30 -0.41 13.69 3.34
CA HIS A 30 -0.71 15.10 3.61
C HIS A 30 0.42 15.87 4.27
N LYS A 31 1.48 15.19 4.72
CA LYS A 31 2.62 15.81 5.38
C LYS A 31 3.85 15.75 4.48
N VAL A 32 4.38 16.93 4.15
CA VAL A 32 5.73 17.06 3.58
C VAL A 32 6.70 17.27 4.73
N SER A 33 7.83 16.57 4.69
CA SER A 33 8.90 16.66 5.67
C SER A 33 10.25 16.75 4.97
N SER A 34 11.29 17.10 5.70
CA SER A 34 12.65 17.12 5.17
C SER A 34 13.64 16.52 6.15
N VAL A 35 14.75 16.03 5.62
CA VAL A 35 15.90 15.53 6.38
C VAL A 35 17.19 16.03 5.72
N ASN A 36 18.14 16.50 6.52
CA ASN A 36 19.46 16.85 6.02
C ASN A 36 20.33 15.61 5.92
N LEU A 37 20.63 15.21 4.67
CA LEU A 37 21.53 14.08 4.40
C LEU A 37 22.97 14.55 4.28
N PRO A 38 23.94 13.86 4.91
CA PRO A 38 25.36 14.12 4.70
C PRO A 38 25.67 14.03 3.20
N PHE A 39 26.37 15.02 2.66
CA PHE A 39 26.82 15.11 1.24
C PHE A 39 25.74 15.45 0.20
N TYR A 40 24.42 15.38 0.53
CA TYR A 40 23.34 15.70 -0.41
C TYR A 40 22.61 17.01 -0.07
N GLY A 41 22.64 17.43 1.21
CA GLY A 41 21.88 18.56 1.70
C GLY A 41 20.45 18.19 2.11
N GLU A 42 19.53 19.15 2.04
CA GLU A 42 18.14 18.94 2.41
C GLU A 42 17.42 18.05 1.39
N TYR A 43 16.90 16.91 1.87
CA TYR A 43 16.05 16.01 1.12
C TYR A 43 14.61 16.14 1.58
N ILE A 44 13.72 16.55 0.67
CA ILE A 44 12.29 16.77 0.92
C ILE A 44 11.50 15.53 0.48
N PHE A 45 10.60 15.04 1.33
CA PHE A 45 9.79 13.84 1.07
C PHE A 45 8.37 13.95 1.65
N GLY A 46 7.43 13.24 1.07
CA GLY A 46 6.11 13.04 1.66
C GLY A 46 6.17 12.01 2.78
N ALA A 47 5.55 12.29 3.94
CA ALA A 47 5.59 11.38 5.09
C ALA A 47 4.98 9.99 4.79
N GLY A 48 4.16 9.87 3.74
CA GLY A 48 3.65 8.58 3.25
C GLY A 48 4.74 7.58 2.90
N VAL A 49 5.92 8.04 2.45
CA VAL A 49 7.05 7.16 2.12
C VAL A 49 7.54 6.31 3.31
N LEU A 50 7.22 6.73 4.54
CA LEU A 50 7.57 5.97 5.74
C LEU A 50 6.62 4.79 6.00
N PHE A 51 5.38 4.87 5.53
CA PHE A 51 4.33 3.91 5.84
C PHE A 51 3.93 3.04 4.65
N PHE A 52 3.96 3.56 3.43
CA PHE A 52 3.66 2.78 2.23
C PHE A 52 4.46 1.49 2.11
N PRO A 53 5.79 1.48 2.35
CA PRO A 53 6.56 0.25 2.26
C PRO A 53 6.15 -0.81 3.29
N ILE A 54 5.54 -0.39 4.41
CA ILE A 54 5.04 -1.34 5.41
C ILE A 54 3.88 -2.17 4.83
N SER A 55 3.04 -1.59 3.94
CA SER A 55 1.98 -2.37 3.29
C SER A 55 2.54 -3.45 2.36
N TYR A 56 3.59 -3.14 1.60
CA TYR A 56 4.30 -4.14 0.79
C TYR A 56 4.90 -5.25 1.63
N LEU A 57 5.53 -4.91 2.76
CA LEU A 57 6.03 -5.89 3.72
C LEU A 57 4.94 -6.87 4.19
N PHE A 58 3.75 -6.36 4.51
CA PHE A 58 2.62 -7.22 4.88
C PHE A 58 2.12 -8.06 3.69
N GLY A 59 2.09 -7.52 2.48
CA GLY A 59 1.78 -8.24 1.26
C GLY A 59 2.73 -9.42 1.02
N ASP A 60 4.03 -9.18 1.18
CA ASP A 60 5.08 -10.19 1.07
C ASP A 60 4.94 -11.29 2.13
N ILE A 61 4.73 -10.91 3.39
CA ILE A 61 4.52 -11.87 4.50
C ILE A 61 3.27 -12.73 4.23
N LEU A 62 2.16 -12.12 3.82
CA LEU A 62 0.92 -12.82 3.51
C LEU A 62 1.13 -13.82 2.36
N THR A 63 1.79 -13.40 1.28
CA THR A 63 2.06 -14.27 0.13
C THR A 63 3.03 -15.37 0.47
N GLU A 64 4.09 -15.08 1.21
CA GLU A 64 5.11 -16.06 1.59
C GLU A 64 4.59 -17.15 2.54
N VAL A 65 3.72 -16.79 3.49
CA VAL A 65 3.22 -17.72 4.50
C VAL A 65 1.95 -18.43 4.04
N TYR A 66 0.99 -17.68 3.52
CA TYR A 66 -0.38 -18.18 3.25
C TYR A 66 -0.66 -18.43 1.76
N GLY A 67 0.25 -18.02 0.87
CA GLY A 67 0.14 -18.19 -0.58
C GLY A 67 -0.63 -17.07 -1.30
N TYR A 68 -0.51 -17.06 -2.63
CA TYR A 68 -1.07 -16.03 -3.51
C TYR A 68 -2.59 -15.90 -3.40
N ALA A 69 -3.33 -17.01 -3.38
CA ALA A 69 -4.80 -16.97 -3.35
C ALA A 69 -5.34 -16.22 -2.13
N ARG A 70 -4.71 -16.41 -0.96
CA ARG A 70 -5.09 -15.71 0.29
C ARG A 70 -4.60 -14.27 0.32
N SER A 71 -3.39 -14.01 -0.18
CA SER A 71 -2.88 -12.64 -0.36
C SER A 71 -3.78 -11.84 -1.30
N ARG A 72 -4.19 -12.41 -2.42
CA ARG A 72 -5.16 -11.83 -3.36
C ARG A 72 -6.44 -11.38 -2.67
N LYS A 73 -7.01 -12.22 -1.79
CA LYS A 73 -8.21 -11.85 -1.03
C LYS A 73 -7.96 -10.62 -0.15
N VAL A 74 -6.80 -10.54 0.51
CA VAL A 74 -6.44 -9.39 1.34
C VAL A 74 -6.26 -8.13 0.51
N ILE A 75 -5.66 -8.23 -0.70
CA ILE A 75 -5.55 -7.10 -1.64
C ILE A 75 -6.93 -6.57 -2.02
N TRP A 76 -7.89 -7.45 -2.32
CA TRP A 76 -9.26 -7.04 -2.62
C TRP A 76 -9.96 -6.38 -1.43
N VAL A 77 -9.76 -6.89 -0.21
CA VAL A 77 -10.29 -6.27 1.01
C VAL A 77 -9.68 -4.88 1.23
N GLY A 78 -8.38 -4.74 1.05
CA GLY A 78 -7.68 -3.46 1.14
C GLY A 78 -8.17 -2.46 0.09
N PHE A 79 -8.33 -2.89 -1.16
CA PHE A 79 -8.86 -2.08 -2.24
C PHE A 79 -10.29 -1.60 -1.95
N GLY A 80 -11.16 -2.50 -1.49
CA GLY A 80 -12.52 -2.14 -1.08
C GLY A 80 -12.55 -1.17 0.11
N ALA A 81 -11.67 -1.34 1.08
CA ALA A 81 -11.52 -0.45 2.23
C ALA A 81 -11.07 0.96 1.81
N LEU A 82 -10.12 1.07 0.86
CA LEU A 82 -9.68 2.35 0.30
C LEU A 82 -10.80 3.06 -0.47
N ILE A 83 -11.56 2.34 -1.31
CA ILE A 83 -12.72 2.89 -2.01
C ILE A 83 -13.73 3.42 -0.99
N PHE A 84 -14.07 2.63 0.02
CA PHE A 84 -15.02 3.03 1.05
C PHE A 84 -14.54 4.27 1.81
N ALA A 85 -13.27 4.31 2.23
CA ALA A 85 -12.69 5.45 2.92
C ALA A 85 -12.69 6.72 2.07
N SER A 86 -12.39 6.60 0.76
CA SER A 86 -12.41 7.71 -0.19
C SER A 86 -13.84 8.24 -0.41
N LEU A 87 -14.83 7.34 -0.52
CA LEU A 87 -16.24 7.73 -0.62
C LEU A 87 -16.73 8.43 0.66
N MET A 88 -16.37 7.90 1.83
CA MET A 88 -16.72 8.53 3.12
C MET A 88 -16.10 9.92 3.25
N ALA A 89 -14.83 10.08 2.87
CA ALA A 89 -14.15 11.36 2.85
C ALA A 89 -14.87 12.36 1.93
N PHE A 90 -15.23 11.94 0.71
CA PHE A 90 -15.98 12.76 -0.24
C PHE A 90 -17.35 13.17 0.32
N VAL A 91 -18.11 12.24 0.86
CA VAL A 91 -19.44 12.54 1.46
C VAL A 91 -19.29 13.53 2.61
N VAL A 92 -18.38 13.28 3.56
CA VAL A 92 -18.19 14.15 4.73
C VAL A 92 -17.76 15.56 4.33
N THR A 93 -16.85 15.69 3.37
CA THR A 93 -16.38 17.01 2.89
C THR A 93 -17.44 17.77 2.09
N SER A 94 -18.42 17.07 1.51
CA SER A 94 -19.51 17.65 0.72
C SER A 94 -20.72 18.07 1.56
N LEU A 95 -20.80 17.68 2.83
CA LEU A 95 -21.93 18.07 3.71
C LEU A 95 -21.94 19.57 3.95
N PRO A 96 -23.11 20.22 3.89
CA PRO A 96 -23.25 21.66 4.15
C PRO A 96 -22.97 21.98 5.62
N LEU A 97 -22.46 23.18 5.87
CA LEU A 97 -22.33 23.72 7.22
C LEU A 97 -23.69 24.14 7.79
N PRO A 98 -23.86 24.10 9.13
CA PRO A 98 -25.06 24.65 9.78
C PRO A 98 -25.21 26.15 9.50
N GLU A 99 -26.40 26.56 9.12
CA GLU A 99 -26.72 27.97 8.88
C GLU A 99 -27.06 28.75 10.18
N SER A 100 -27.31 28.04 11.29
CA SER A 100 -27.68 28.60 12.58
C SER A 100 -26.56 28.47 13.62
N GLY A 101 -26.39 29.51 14.43
CA GLY A 101 -25.42 29.55 15.53
C GLY A 101 -24.82 30.93 15.77
N SER A 102 -23.99 31.07 16.81
CA SER A 102 -23.24 32.31 17.03
C SER A 102 -22.17 32.51 15.92
N LEU A 103 -21.80 33.77 15.67
CA LEU A 103 -20.74 34.10 14.68
C LEU A 103 -19.44 33.38 14.95
N GLU A 104 -19.08 33.20 16.23
CA GLU A 104 -17.87 32.47 16.64
C GLU A 104 -17.97 30.99 16.29
N SER A 105 -19.13 30.35 16.56
CA SER A 105 -19.40 28.96 16.18
C SER A 105 -19.34 28.75 14.66
N MET A 106 -19.94 29.68 13.90
CA MET A 106 -19.93 29.61 12.43
C MET A 106 -18.51 29.74 11.85
N ARG A 107 -17.70 30.67 12.40
CA ARG A 107 -16.28 30.80 12.00
C ARG A 107 -15.49 29.53 12.33
N GLY A 108 -15.63 28.98 13.54
CA GLY A 108 -14.95 27.74 13.93
C GLY A 108 -15.35 26.55 13.06
N ASN A 109 -16.62 26.44 12.67
CA ASN A 109 -17.09 25.39 11.77
C ASN A 109 -16.52 25.56 10.35
N LEU A 110 -16.44 26.80 9.84
CA LEU A 110 -15.85 27.09 8.54
C LEU A 110 -14.34 26.74 8.49
N GLU A 111 -13.60 27.07 9.55
CA GLU A 111 -12.16 26.73 9.65
C GLU A 111 -11.97 25.22 9.69
N LYS A 112 -12.75 24.48 10.48
CA LYS A 112 -12.73 23.01 10.49
C LYS A 112 -13.08 22.42 9.13
N GLN A 113 -14.10 22.94 8.46
CA GLN A 113 -14.47 22.49 7.10
C GLN A 113 -13.33 22.70 6.11
N LYS A 114 -12.67 23.87 6.13
CA LYS A 114 -11.52 24.13 5.27
C LYS A 114 -10.36 23.17 5.56
N ALA A 115 -10.06 22.90 6.84
CA ALA A 115 -9.03 21.98 7.23
C ALA A 115 -9.35 20.55 6.79
N ILE A 116 -10.57 20.08 6.98
CA ILE A 116 -11.04 18.76 6.53
C ILE A 116 -10.98 18.66 5.00
N ALA A 117 -11.47 19.68 4.28
CA ALA A 117 -11.43 19.71 2.82
C ALA A 117 -10.00 19.74 2.28
N MET A 118 -9.07 20.40 2.97
CA MET A 118 -7.65 20.42 2.60
C MET A 118 -6.99 19.04 2.78
N ILE A 119 -7.37 18.29 3.83
CA ILE A 119 -6.81 16.97 4.12
C ILE A 119 -7.49 15.89 3.28
N PHE A 120 -8.80 15.86 3.22
CA PHE A 120 -9.57 14.77 2.62
C PHE A 120 -10.16 15.09 1.23
N GLY A 121 -10.15 16.36 0.83
CA GLY A 121 -10.63 16.80 -0.49
C GLY A 121 -9.61 16.55 -1.60
N GLN A 122 -8.97 15.39 -1.60
CA GLN A 122 -8.00 15.04 -2.64
C GLN A 122 -8.62 15.14 -4.02
N VAL A 123 -7.80 15.59 -4.98
CA VAL A 123 -8.23 15.65 -6.37
C VAL A 123 -8.65 14.23 -6.80
N PRO A 124 -9.88 14.02 -7.30
CA PRO A 124 -10.39 12.69 -7.66
C PRO A 124 -9.46 11.89 -8.56
N ARG A 125 -8.71 12.59 -9.41
CA ARG A 125 -7.70 12.01 -10.30
C ARG A 125 -6.56 11.34 -9.53
N ILE A 126 -6.08 11.96 -8.43
CA ILE A 126 -5.00 11.41 -7.58
C ILE A 126 -5.51 10.18 -6.83
N VAL A 127 -6.74 10.24 -6.31
CA VAL A 127 -7.38 9.09 -5.63
C VAL A 127 -7.51 7.91 -6.59
N LEU A 128 -8.01 8.14 -7.79
CA LEU A 128 -8.13 7.09 -8.81
C LEU A 128 -6.76 6.51 -9.19
N ALA A 129 -5.77 7.37 -9.39
CA ALA A 129 -4.40 6.95 -9.69
C ALA A 129 -3.84 6.06 -8.57
N SER A 130 -4.01 6.46 -7.30
CA SER A 130 -3.54 5.72 -6.13
C SER A 130 -4.23 4.36 -6.00
N LEU A 131 -5.55 4.30 -6.20
CA LEU A 131 -6.31 3.06 -6.15
C LEU A 131 -5.85 2.06 -7.22
N LEU A 132 -5.72 2.52 -8.47
CA LEU A 132 -5.30 1.66 -9.58
C LEU A 132 -3.84 1.21 -9.43
N ALA A 133 -2.95 2.12 -9.04
CA ALA A 133 -1.55 1.82 -8.82
C ALA A 133 -1.35 0.80 -7.70
N PHE A 134 -1.98 1.03 -6.54
CA PHE A 134 -1.98 0.08 -5.44
C PHE A 134 -2.44 -1.31 -5.89
N TRP A 135 -3.59 -1.38 -6.56
CA TRP A 135 -4.17 -2.65 -6.98
C TRP A 135 -3.22 -3.40 -7.94
N ILE A 136 -2.72 -2.73 -8.97
CA ILE A 136 -1.80 -3.33 -9.95
C ILE A 136 -0.47 -3.69 -9.29
N GLY A 137 0.11 -2.79 -8.50
CA GLY A 137 1.40 -2.98 -7.85
C GLY A 137 1.40 -4.18 -6.89
N GLU A 138 0.40 -4.28 -6.04
CA GLU A 138 0.27 -5.40 -5.07
C GLU A 138 0.02 -6.74 -5.76
N PHE A 139 -0.78 -6.78 -6.83
CA PHE A 139 -0.98 -8.01 -7.59
C PHE A 139 0.29 -8.47 -8.29
N VAL A 140 1.04 -7.55 -8.92
CA VAL A 140 2.33 -7.87 -9.54
C VAL A 140 3.31 -8.37 -8.48
N ASN A 141 3.42 -7.66 -7.34
CA ASN A 141 4.29 -8.05 -6.23
C ASN A 141 3.98 -9.48 -5.75
N SER A 142 2.74 -9.74 -5.35
CA SER A 142 2.32 -11.04 -4.83
C SER A 142 2.47 -12.17 -5.86
N PHE A 143 2.15 -11.89 -7.13
CA PHE A 143 2.33 -12.85 -8.22
C PHE A 143 3.80 -13.24 -8.41
N VAL A 144 4.68 -12.25 -8.50
CA VAL A 144 6.12 -12.45 -8.69
C VAL A 144 6.72 -13.21 -7.52
N LEU A 145 6.38 -12.82 -6.28
CA LEU A 145 6.87 -13.48 -5.07
C LEU A 145 6.47 -14.96 -5.03
N ALA A 146 5.21 -15.27 -5.31
CA ALA A 146 4.72 -16.64 -5.34
C ALA A 146 5.43 -17.48 -6.43
N LYS A 147 5.60 -16.93 -7.63
CA LYS A 147 6.34 -17.61 -8.72
C LYS A 147 7.81 -17.82 -8.41
N LEU A 148 8.47 -16.83 -7.83
CA LEU A 148 9.87 -16.95 -7.40
C LEU A 148 10.03 -17.95 -6.25
N LYS A 149 9.04 -18.08 -5.36
CA LYS A 149 9.03 -19.10 -4.31
C LYS A 149 9.02 -20.51 -4.90
N LEU A 150 8.17 -20.76 -5.90
CA LEU A 150 8.13 -22.03 -6.63
C LEU A 150 9.47 -22.31 -7.32
N TRP A 151 9.99 -21.34 -8.06
CA TRP A 151 11.22 -21.47 -8.83
C TRP A 151 12.45 -21.72 -7.94
N SER A 152 12.56 -21.01 -6.80
CA SER A 152 13.68 -21.15 -5.85
C SER A 152 13.51 -22.32 -4.87
N ALA A 153 12.42 -23.08 -4.95
CA ALA A 153 12.05 -24.12 -3.98
C ALA A 153 12.10 -23.60 -2.53
N GLY A 154 11.61 -22.37 -2.31
CA GLY A 154 11.54 -21.70 -1.01
C GLY A 154 12.87 -21.12 -0.50
N LYS A 155 13.97 -21.22 -1.27
CA LYS A 155 15.26 -20.65 -0.87
C LYS A 155 15.35 -19.16 -1.15
N PHE A 156 16.30 -18.48 -0.51
CA PHE A 156 16.64 -17.07 -0.74
C PHE A 156 15.43 -16.12 -0.64
N LEU A 157 14.78 -16.09 0.51
CA LEU A 157 13.60 -15.21 0.75
C LEU A 157 13.90 -13.74 0.37
N TRP A 158 15.06 -13.19 0.74
CA TRP A 158 15.45 -11.82 0.42
C TRP A 158 15.49 -11.51 -1.09
N VAL A 159 15.91 -12.47 -1.92
CA VAL A 159 15.87 -12.29 -3.38
C VAL A 159 14.44 -12.19 -3.86
N ARG A 160 13.55 -13.01 -3.32
CA ARG A 160 12.15 -13.05 -3.73
C ARG A 160 11.41 -11.78 -3.33
N THR A 161 11.55 -11.34 -2.08
CA THR A 161 10.89 -10.12 -1.58
C THR A 161 11.41 -8.89 -2.31
N ILE A 162 12.72 -8.69 -2.41
CA ILE A 162 13.29 -7.53 -3.11
C ILE A 162 12.91 -7.56 -4.61
N SER A 163 12.98 -8.71 -5.29
CA SER A 163 12.65 -8.78 -6.71
C SER A 163 11.17 -8.57 -6.98
N SER A 164 10.28 -9.08 -6.12
CA SER A 164 8.83 -8.86 -6.25
C SER A 164 8.48 -7.40 -6.02
N THR A 165 9.06 -6.76 -4.99
CA THR A 165 8.89 -5.33 -4.71
C THR A 165 9.42 -4.47 -5.85
N VAL A 166 10.60 -4.77 -6.41
CA VAL A 166 11.14 -4.07 -7.58
C VAL A 166 10.13 -4.05 -8.73
N LEU A 167 9.55 -5.19 -9.08
CA LEU A 167 8.57 -5.28 -10.18
C LEU A 167 7.21 -4.68 -9.82
N GLY A 168 6.73 -4.88 -8.60
CA GLY A 168 5.50 -4.29 -8.09
C GLY A 168 5.55 -2.75 -8.11
N GLU A 169 6.66 -2.18 -7.63
CA GLU A 169 6.88 -0.73 -7.59
C GLU A 169 7.07 -0.11 -8.97
N ILE A 170 7.66 -0.83 -9.93
CA ILE A 170 7.68 -0.40 -11.35
C ILE A 170 6.24 -0.29 -11.85
N ALA A 171 5.43 -1.32 -11.63
CA ALA A 171 4.04 -1.33 -12.08
C ALA A 171 3.21 -0.22 -11.39
N ASP A 172 3.33 -0.07 -10.07
CA ASP A 172 2.72 1.02 -9.31
C ASP A 172 3.09 2.40 -9.88
N SER A 173 4.38 2.65 -10.03
CA SER A 173 4.89 3.95 -10.50
C SER A 173 4.46 4.28 -11.91
N LEU A 174 4.48 3.31 -12.82
CA LEU A 174 4.05 3.49 -14.23
C LEU A 174 2.54 3.77 -14.35
N VAL A 175 1.75 3.39 -13.36
CA VAL A 175 0.32 3.68 -13.31
C VAL A 175 0.06 4.99 -12.58
N PHE A 176 0.63 5.15 -11.39
CA PHE A 176 0.36 6.29 -10.52
C PHE A 176 0.74 7.63 -11.15
N TYR A 177 2.01 7.80 -11.49
CA TYR A 177 2.53 9.10 -11.91
C TYR A 177 1.90 9.65 -13.19
N PRO A 178 1.72 8.86 -14.26
CA PRO A 178 1.04 9.35 -15.45
C PRO A 178 -0.42 9.71 -15.17
N ILE A 179 -1.17 8.88 -14.45
CA ILE A 179 -2.57 9.18 -14.16
C ILE A 179 -2.68 10.40 -13.24
N ALA A 180 -1.87 10.51 -12.21
CA ALA A 180 -1.95 11.60 -11.24
C ALA A 180 -1.48 12.94 -11.81
N PHE A 181 -0.38 12.98 -12.54
CA PHE A 181 0.37 14.21 -12.79
C PHE A 181 0.64 14.53 -14.26
N TYR A 182 0.31 13.66 -15.23
CA TYR A 182 0.48 13.98 -16.64
C TYR A 182 -0.30 15.24 -17.03
N GLY A 183 0.38 16.19 -17.68
CA GLY A 183 -0.18 17.49 -18.03
C GLY A 183 -0.24 18.52 -16.89
N THR A 184 0.12 18.13 -15.66
CA THR A 184 0.22 19.03 -14.50
C THR A 184 1.69 19.37 -14.19
N TRP A 185 2.57 18.37 -14.27
CA TRP A 185 4.01 18.52 -14.12
C TRP A 185 4.71 18.44 -15.46
N SER A 186 5.90 19.03 -15.57
CA SER A 186 6.76 18.77 -16.72
C SER A 186 7.19 17.30 -16.77
N ASN A 187 7.44 16.78 -17.96
CA ASN A 187 7.89 15.39 -18.11
C ASN A 187 9.19 15.12 -17.34
N GLU A 188 10.10 16.08 -17.27
CA GLU A 188 11.35 15.97 -16.54
C GLU A 188 11.10 15.84 -15.03
N GLN A 189 10.23 16.68 -14.46
CA GLN A 189 9.84 16.60 -13.05
C GLN A 189 9.16 15.28 -12.75
N LEU A 190 8.22 14.85 -13.58
CA LEU A 190 7.48 13.61 -13.41
C LEU A 190 8.43 12.40 -13.36
N ILE A 191 9.35 12.30 -14.33
CA ILE A 191 10.32 11.19 -14.40
C ILE A 191 11.28 11.25 -13.22
N SER A 192 11.79 12.43 -12.86
CA SER A 192 12.73 12.59 -11.74
C SER A 192 12.12 12.15 -10.41
N VAL A 193 10.89 12.60 -10.12
CA VAL A 193 10.18 12.23 -8.88
C VAL A 193 9.82 10.75 -8.87
N MET A 194 9.37 10.21 -10.01
CA MET A 194 9.05 8.79 -10.16
C MET A 194 10.28 7.91 -9.85
N ILE A 195 11.43 8.23 -10.44
CA ILE A 195 12.68 7.49 -10.21
C ILE A 195 13.14 7.63 -8.76
N GLY A 196 13.14 8.85 -8.21
CA GLY A 196 13.55 9.09 -6.83
C GLY A 196 12.73 8.31 -5.81
N ASN A 197 11.41 8.36 -5.92
CA ASN A 197 10.51 7.65 -5.02
C ASN A 197 10.63 6.11 -5.19
N TYR A 198 10.80 5.62 -6.42
CA TYR A 198 11.04 4.20 -6.69
C TYR A 198 12.28 3.68 -5.92
N PHE A 199 13.40 4.37 -6.03
CA PHE A 199 14.62 3.95 -5.32
C PHE A 199 14.47 3.97 -3.81
N ILE A 200 13.76 4.93 -3.25
CA ILE A 200 13.52 5.00 -1.80
C ILE A 200 12.65 3.84 -1.33
N LYS A 201 11.60 3.50 -2.07
CA LYS A 201 10.72 2.39 -1.73
C LYS A 201 11.48 1.05 -1.78
N VAL A 202 12.28 0.82 -2.81
CA VAL A 202 13.14 -0.37 -2.93
C VAL A 202 14.20 -0.41 -1.82
N LEU A 203 14.85 0.71 -1.51
CA LEU A 203 15.81 0.78 -0.41
C LEU A 203 15.15 0.44 0.93
N TRP A 204 13.94 0.92 1.15
CA TRP A 204 13.16 0.63 2.35
C TRP A 204 12.91 -0.88 2.49
N GLU A 205 12.54 -1.56 1.40
CA GLU A 205 12.36 -3.03 1.36
C GLU A 205 13.64 -3.77 1.74
N VAL A 206 14.80 -3.35 1.19
CA VAL A 206 16.10 -3.91 1.55
C VAL A 206 16.38 -3.78 3.04
N LEU A 207 16.11 -2.60 3.63
CA LEU A 207 16.30 -2.34 5.05
C LEU A 207 15.30 -3.11 5.93
N ALA A 208 14.09 -3.34 5.44
CA ALA A 208 13.05 -4.07 6.14
C ALA A 208 13.21 -5.61 6.05
N THR A 209 13.99 -6.11 5.11
CA THR A 209 14.19 -7.55 4.88
C THR A 209 14.51 -8.36 6.14
N PRO A 210 15.37 -7.92 7.09
CA PRO A 210 15.60 -8.66 8.33
C PRO A 210 14.33 -8.85 9.18
N PHE A 211 13.46 -7.84 9.22
CA PHE A 211 12.17 -7.93 9.92
C PHE A 211 11.21 -8.89 9.21
N THR A 212 11.21 -8.90 7.87
CA THR A 212 10.47 -9.89 7.07
C THR A 212 10.87 -11.31 7.44
N TYR A 213 12.16 -11.60 7.55
CA TYR A 213 12.65 -12.92 7.96
C TYR A 213 12.15 -13.33 9.36
N LEU A 214 12.19 -12.40 10.31
CA LEU A 214 11.73 -12.67 11.69
C LEU A 214 10.23 -13.00 11.72
N ILE A 215 9.42 -12.18 11.07
CA ILE A 215 7.95 -12.33 11.07
C ILE A 215 7.55 -13.58 10.27
N VAL A 216 8.08 -13.78 9.09
CA VAL A 216 7.83 -14.98 8.27
C VAL A 216 8.25 -16.24 9.02
N GLY A 217 9.43 -16.26 9.63
CA GLY A 217 9.91 -17.38 10.41
C GLY A 217 9.03 -17.69 11.63
N PHE A 218 8.56 -16.67 12.32
CA PHE A 218 7.59 -16.82 13.43
C PHE A 218 6.26 -17.38 12.92
N LEU A 219 5.67 -16.78 11.88
CA LEU A 219 4.35 -17.17 11.38
C LEU A 219 4.36 -18.59 10.80
N LYS A 220 5.37 -18.97 10.02
CA LYS A 220 5.48 -20.35 9.48
C LYS A 220 5.50 -21.39 10.61
N LYS A 221 6.20 -21.11 11.71
CA LYS A 221 6.22 -22.00 12.89
C LYS A 221 4.89 -21.99 13.64
N ALA A 222 4.31 -20.81 13.89
CA ALA A 222 3.10 -20.64 14.67
C ALA A 222 1.85 -21.19 13.96
N GLU A 223 1.81 -21.10 12.64
CA GLU A 223 0.74 -21.64 11.78
C GLU A 223 1.02 -23.08 11.35
N ASN A 224 2.24 -23.58 11.56
CA ASN A 224 2.70 -24.83 10.98
C ASN A 224 2.43 -24.89 9.48
N GLU A 225 2.74 -23.81 8.75
CA GLU A 225 2.43 -23.62 7.33
C GLU A 225 3.61 -23.03 6.57
N ASP A 226 3.85 -23.56 5.42
CA ASP A 226 4.72 -22.99 4.39
C ASP A 226 4.09 -23.29 3.02
N TYR A 227 3.14 -22.44 2.63
CA TYR A 227 2.31 -22.68 1.46
C TYR A 227 3.09 -22.48 0.15
N TYR A 228 2.97 -23.43 -0.77
CA TYR A 228 3.52 -23.36 -2.12
C TYR A 228 2.41 -23.37 -3.16
N ASP A 229 2.36 -22.37 -4.00
CA ASP A 229 1.31 -22.13 -5.01
C ASP A 229 1.44 -23.04 -6.26
N LYS A 230 1.58 -24.35 -6.09
CA LYS A 230 1.77 -25.31 -7.20
C LYS A 230 0.56 -25.41 -8.11
N ASP A 231 -0.65 -25.48 -7.49
CA ASP A 231 -1.93 -25.68 -8.17
C ASP A 231 -2.83 -24.45 -8.02
N THR A 232 -2.26 -23.28 -7.68
CA THR A 232 -3.00 -22.05 -7.44
C THR A 232 -3.42 -21.42 -8.76
N ASP A 233 -4.69 -21.02 -8.85
CA ASP A 233 -5.16 -20.14 -9.91
C ASP A 233 -4.65 -18.70 -9.67
N PHE A 234 -3.79 -18.24 -10.57
CA PHE A 234 -3.18 -16.90 -10.51
C PHE A 234 -4.06 -15.79 -11.12
N ASN A 235 -5.30 -16.09 -11.50
CA ASN A 235 -6.24 -15.08 -11.96
C ASN A 235 -6.52 -14.07 -10.82
N PRO A 236 -6.20 -12.76 -10.99
CA PRO A 236 -6.41 -11.76 -9.94
C PRO A 236 -7.87 -11.55 -9.56
N PHE A 237 -8.81 -11.94 -10.41
CA PHE A 237 -10.26 -11.80 -10.18
C PHE A 237 -10.91 -13.03 -9.55
N SER A 238 -10.20 -14.15 -9.41
CA SER A 238 -10.72 -15.33 -8.73
C SER A 238 -10.82 -15.07 -7.22
N LEU A 239 -11.93 -15.43 -6.59
CA LEU A 239 -12.14 -15.33 -5.15
C LEU A 239 -11.92 -16.66 -4.41
N GLU A 240 -11.57 -17.73 -5.15
CA GLU A 240 -11.24 -19.03 -4.56
C GLU A 240 -9.91 -18.97 -3.79
N THR A 241 -9.86 -19.60 -2.60
CA THR A 241 -8.69 -19.61 -1.70
C THR A 241 -8.34 -21.02 -1.24
#